data_4a00c8547345be0f29541002254fef1b
#
_entry.id   4a00c8547345be0f29541002254fef1b
#
_cell.length_a   1.000
_cell.length_b   1.000
_cell.length_c   1.000
_cell.angle_alpha   90.00
_cell.angle_beta   90.00
_cell.angle_gamma   90.00
#
_symmetry.space_group_name_H-M   'P 1'
#
loop_
_entity.id
_entity.type
_entity.pdbx_description
1 polymer ?
#
loop_
_entity_poly.entity_id
_entity_poly.type
_entity_poly.pdbx_seq_one_letter_code
_entity_poly.pdbx_strand_id
1 'polypeptide(L)'
;MEELFFKIFEALPRQGPGDPKSMQKAYKKLKLLPMHPDILDVGCGTGGQTLMLELISGGNITAIDNHRPFIEILKKKAAKAGYKERIKCIVKDMRAMDFADESFDLIWCEGAAYFMGIKNALSEWKPFLRTGGYVVISELVWFKKEVPRQIRSYFENEYPEMQYYSNIFPVIENAGYKKIVYFTLPRQSWWDYYYLPILKKIEEISPDYSGDKNAKEVFDIFLLEIDMHKKYSEFYGYGFYIMRKE
;
A
#
# COMPACT_ATOMS: atom_id res chain seq x y z
N MET A 1 17.51 3.96 15.64
CA MET A 1 16.24 4.57 15.13
C MET A 1 15.53 3.65 14.14
N GLU A 2 16.17 3.27 13.04
CA GLU A 2 15.57 2.42 12.00
C GLU A 2 15.02 1.08 12.52
N GLU A 3 15.77 0.39 13.37
CA GLU A 3 15.35 -0.89 13.97
C GLU A 3 14.05 -0.73 14.79
N LEU A 4 13.93 0.32 15.61
CA LEU A 4 12.72 0.56 16.40
C LEU A 4 11.53 0.94 15.49
N PHE A 5 11.78 1.72 14.44
CA PHE A 5 10.77 2.08 13.45
C PHE A 5 10.18 0.82 12.81
N PHE A 6 11.02 -0.08 12.30
CA PHE A 6 10.57 -1.36 11.75
C PHE A 6 9.93 -2.27 12.79
N LYS A 7 10.42 -2.31 14.03
CA LYS A 7 9.81 -3.10 15.12
C LYS A 7 8.35 -2.70 15.36
N ILE A 8 8.03 -1.39 15.24
CA ILE A 8 6.64 -0.92 15.31
C ILE A 8 5.86 -1.43 14.11
N PHE A 9 6.35 -1.22 12.89
CA PHE A 9 5.65 -1.65 11.67
C PHE A 9 5.43 -3.16 11.58
N GLU A 10 6.40 -3.97 11.98
CA GLU A 10 6.30 -5.44 12.01
C GLU A 10 5.16 -5.94 12.90
N ALA A 11 4.84 -5.20 13.95
CA ALA A 11 3.75 -5.54 14.86
C ALA A 11 2.36 -5.13 14.35
N LEU A 12 2.29 -4.29 13.31
CA LEU A 12 1.02 -3.78 12.80
C LEU A 12 0.31 -4.82 11.92
N PRO A 13 -1.02 -4.79 11.86
CA PRO A 13 -1.78 -5.59 10.91
C PRO A 13 -1.53 -5.18 9.46
N ARG A 14 -1.20 -3.90 9.23
CA ARG A 14 -0.86 -3.26 7.94
C ARG A 14 0.22 -2.21 8.17
N GLN A 15 1.05 -1.96 7.15
CA GLN A 15 2.11 -0.96 7.21
C GLN A 15 1.70 0.41 6.65
N GLY A 16 0.42 0.57 6.35
CA GLY A 16 -0.18 1.81 5.87
C GLY A 16 -1.70 1.77 5.94
N PRO A 17 -2.37 2.91 5.72
CA PRO A 17 -3.83 3.00 5.71
C PRO A 17 -4.48 2.13 4.64
N GLY A 18 -5.58 1.46 5.00
CA GLY A 18 -6.34 0.59 4.12
C GLY A 18 -7.40 -0.18 4.91
N ASP A 19 -8.36 -0.77 4.22
CA ASP A 19 -9.42 -1.56 4.86
C ASP A 19 -10.01 -2.62 3.93
N PRO A 20 -10.59 -3.70 4.48
CA PRO A 20 -11.19 -4.78 3.69
C PRO A 20 -12.35 -4.33 2.79
N LYS A 21 -13.15 -3.32 3.20
CA LYS A 21 -14.31 -2.87 2.41
C LYS A 21 -13.87 -2.11 1.17
N SER A 22 -12.84 -1.27 1.28
CA SER A 22 -12.22 -0.57 0.14
C SER A 22 -11.58 -1.54 -0.84
N MET A 23 -10.88 -2.57 -0.34
CA MET A 23 -10.33 -3.63 -1.17
C MET A 23 -11.43 -4.39 -1.93
N GLN A 24 -12.50 -4.83 -1.26
CA GLN A 24 -13.63 -5.48 -1.88
C GLN A 24 -14.33 -4.59 -2.92
N LYS A 25 -14.45 -3.29 -2.61
CA LYS A 25 -15.01 -2.30 -3.55
C LYS A 25 -14.17 -2.19 -4.81
N ALA A 26 -12.84 -2.15 -4.68
CA ALA A 26 -11.92 -2.13 -5.81
C ALA A 26 -11.99 -3.44 -6.60
N TYR A 27 -11.89 -4.59 -5.94
CA TYR A 27 -11.91 -5.91 -6.57
C TYR A 27 -13.21 -6.15 -7.37
N LYS A 28 -14.36 -5.74 -6.86
CA LYS A 28 -15.66 -5.83 -7.56
C LYS A 28 -15.71 -5.06 -8.89
N LYS A 29 -14.76 -4.18 -9.18
CA LYS A 29 -14.67 -3.46 -10.46
C LYS A 29 -13.88 -4.22 -11.53
N LEU A 30 -13.17 -5.28 -11.17
CA LEU A 30 -12.33 -6.09 -12.04
C LEU A 30 -13.16 -7.19 -12.75
N LYS A 31 -14.04 -6.77 -13.64
CA LYS A 31 -15.12 -7.61 -14.20
C LYS A 31 -14.65 -8.75 -15.11
N LEU A 32 -13.45 -8.66 -15.65
CA LEU A 32 -12.93 -9.59 -16.66
C LEU A 32 -11.78 -10.46 -16.12
N LEU A 33 -11.58 -10.50 -14.80
CA LEU A 33 -10.62 -11.42 -14.20
C LEU A 33 -11.11 -12.88 -14.33
N PRO A 34 -10.19 -13.84 -14.53
CA PRO A 34 -10.52 -15.26 -14.44
C PRO A 34 -10.98 -15.64 -13.02
N MET A 35 -11.59 -16.82 -12.87
CA MET A 35 -12.10 -17.31 -11.58
C MET A 35 -10.99 -17.44 -10.52
N HIS A 36 -9.79 -17.85 -10.93
CA HIS A 36 -8.59 -17.97 -10.08
C HIS A 36 -7.46 -17.18 -10.72
N PRO A 37 -7.40 -15.84 -10.51
CA PRO A 37 -6.42 -15.01 -11.16
C PRO A 37 -5.01 -15.21 -10.58
N ASP A 38 -4.00 -15.06 -11.43
CA ASP A 38 -2.61 -14.89 -10.98
C ASP A 38 -2.40 -13.42 -10.59
N ILE A 39 -2.07 -13.17 -9.34
CA ILE A 39 -1.97 -11.83 -8.75
C ILE A 39 -0.54 -11.56 -8.29
N LEU A 40 -0.01 -10.40 -8.65
CA LEU A 40 1.20 -9.83 -8.07
C LEU A 40 0.82 -8.76 -7.04
N ASP A 41 1.16 -8.98 -5.77
CA ASP A 41 0.99 -8.00 -4.68
C ASP A 41 2.35 -7.35 -4.40
N VAL A 42 2.48 -6.09 -4.79
CA VAL A 42 3.73 -5.31 -4.74
C VAL A 42 3.76 -4.45 -3.49
N GLY A 43 4.82 -4.61 -2.67
CA GLY A 43 4.90 -3.94 -1.37
C GLY A 43 3.90 -4.54 -0.38
N CYS A 44 3.90 -5.87 -0.27
CA CYS A 44 2.89 -6.61 0.48
C CYS A 44 2.95 -6.41 2.00
N GLY A 45 4.05 -5.86 2.52
CA GLY A 45 4.27 -5.70 3.95
C GLY A 45 4.11 -7.01 4.72
N THR A 46 3.48 -6.97 5.88
CA THR A 46 3.16 -8.17 6.69
C THR A 46 1.94 -8.93 6.19
N GLY A 47 1.40 -8.58 5.02
CA GLY A 47 0.36 -9.33 4.32
C GLY A 47 -1.08 -9.02 4.71
N GLY A 48 -1.35 -7.85 5.27
CA GLY A 48 -2.72 -7.46 5.61
C GLY A 48 -3.65 -7.46 4.40
N GLN A 49 -3.22 -6.86 3.28
CA GLN A 49 -3.94 -6.90 2.01
C GLN A 49 -3.82 -8.25 1.30
N THR A 50 -2.65 -8.90 1.35
CA THR A 50 -2.40 -10.17 0.65
C THR A 50 -3.39 -11.27 1.04
N LEU A 51 -3.59 -11.46 2.36
CA LEU A 51 -4.54 -12.46 2.88
C LEU A 51 -5.98 -12.13 2.47
N MET A 52 -6.32 -10.83 2.43
CA MET A 52 -7.64 -10.40 1.98
C MET A 52 -7.82 -10.60 0.48
N LEU A 53 -6.79 -10.34 -0.33
CA LEU A 53 -6.81 -10.63 -1.77
C LEU A 53 -7.06 -12.10 -2.05
N GLU A 54 -6.38 -12.99 -1.33
CA GLU A 54 -6.61 -14.42 -1.46
C GLU A 54 -8.07 -14.78 -1.13
N LEU A 55 -8.56 -14.31 0.01
CA LEU A 55 -9.93 -14.59 0.47
C LEU A 55 -11.01 -14.15 -0.55
N ILE A 56 -10.83 -13.00 -1.21
CA ILE A 56 -11.84 -12.46 -2.15
C ILE A 56 -11.66 -12.94 -3.58
N SER A 57 -10.46 -13.39 -3.96
CA SER A 57 -10.14 -13.80 -5.33
C SER A 57 -10.11 -15.32 -5.52
N GLY A 58 -9.71 -16.05 -4.48
CA GLY A 58 -9.36 -17.48 -4.61
C GLY A 58 -8.22 -17.73 -5.58
N GLY A 59 -7.43 -16.70 -5.89
CA GLY A 59 -6.35 -16.74 -6.88
C GLY A 59 -5.02 -17.21 -6.34
N ASN A 60 -4.01 -17.28 -7.22
CA ASN A 60 -2.63 -17.49 -6.84
C ASN A 60 -1.94 -16.14 -6.64
N ILE A 61 -1.34 -15.90 -5.49
CA ILE A 61 -0.73 -14.62 -5.18
C ILE A 61 0.79 -14.76 -5.09
N THR A 62 1.52 -13.98 -5.87
CA THR A 62 2.94 -13.72 -5.66
C THR A 62 3.05 -12.40 -4.91
N ALA A 63 3.43 -12.46 -3.64
CA ALA A 63 3.57 -11.30 -2.76
C ALA A 63 5.04 -10.94 -2.59
N ILE A 64 5.41 -9.69 -2.87
CA ILE A 64 6.78 -9.20 -2.78
C ILE A 64 6.91 -8.01 -1.85
N ASP A 65 8.00 -7.99 -1.10
CA ASP A 65 8.46 -6.86 -0.30
C ASP A 65 9.98 -6.96 -0.15
N ASN A 66 10.68 -5.84 -0.03
CA ASN A 66 12.13 -5.84 0.16
C ASN A 66 12.54 -6.05 1.63
N HIS A 67 11.63 -5.82 2.59
CA HIS A 67 11.88 -6.03 4.01
C HIS A 67 11.65 -7.49 4.40
N ARG A 68 12.75 -8.26 4.54
CA ARG A 68 12.70 -9.69 4.86
C ARG A 68 11.81 -10.06 6.06
N PRO A 69 11.84 -9.35 7.20
CA PRO A 69 10.98 -9.65 8.32
C PRO A 69 9.48 -9.60 7.97
N PHE A 70 9.03 -8.65 7.14
CA PHE A 70 7.63 -8.61 6.68
C PHE A 70 7.26 -9.89 5.93
N ILE A 71 8.11 -10.34 5.01
CA ILE A 71 7.89 -11.56 4.25
C ILE A 71 7.83 -12.80 5.17
N GLU A 72 8.69 -12.90 6.17
CA GLU A 72 8.63 -14.01 7.13
C GLU A 72 7.36 -13.98 8.00
N ILE A 73 6.87 -12.80 8.37
CA ILE A 73 5.59 -12.63 9.05
C ILE A 73 4.44 -13.06 8.14
N LEU A 74 4.42 -12.62 6.88
CA LEU A 74 3.40 -13.02 5.91
C LEU A 74 3.37 -14.52 5.69
N LYS A 75 4.53 -15.17 5.51
CA LYS A 75 4.63 -16.64 5.38
C LYS A 75 3.94 -17.37 6.55
N LYS A 76 4.22 -16.92 7.79
CA LYS A 76 3.60 -17.49 8.99
C LYS A 76 2.08 -17.28 9.00
N LYS A 77 1.62 -16.06 8.65
CA LYS A 77 0.19 -15.74 8.57
C LYS A 77 -0.51 -16.55 7.49
N ALA A 78 0.08 -16.68 6.29
CA ALA A 78 -0.47 -17.47 5.18
C ALA A 78 -0.58 -18.96 5.54
N ALA A 79 0.45 -19.54 6.16
CA ALA A 79 0.43 -20.92 6.62
C ALA A 79 -0.68 -21.15 7.68
N LYS A 80 -0.81 -20.24 8.67
CA LYS A 80 -1.86 -20.31 9.69
C LYS A 80 -3.26 -20.20 9.10
N ALA A 81 -3.44 -19.42 8.05
CA ALA A 81 -4.72 -19.25 7.33
C ALA A 81 -5.03 -20.39 6.34
N GLY A 82 -4.12 -21.34 6.13
CA GLY A 82 -4.29 -22.42 5.15
C GLY A 82 -4.01 -22.03 3.70
N TYR A 83 -3.32 -20.90 3.45
CA TYR A 83 -3.07 -20.34 2.12
C TYR A 83 -1.63 -20.57 1.62
N LYS A 84 -0.84 -21.41 2.30
CA LYS A 84 0.59 -21.65 2.01
C LYS A 84 0.86 -22.00 0.55
N GLU A 85 -0.02 -22.79 -0.07
CA GLU A 85 0.16 -23.25 -1.46
C GLU A 85 -0.29 -22.20 -2.48
N ARG A 86 -1.09 -21.21 -2.08
CA ARG A 86 -1.64 -20.16 -2.95
C ARG A 86 -0.97 -18.81 -2.81
N ILE A 87 -0.20 -18.60 -1.74
CA ILE A 87 0.54 -17.36 -1.52
C ILE A 87 2.04 -17.63 -1.53
N LYS A 88 2.69 -17.25 -2.62
CA LYS A 88 4.15 -17.29 -2.77
C LYS A 88 4.74 -15.98 -2.25
N CYS A 89 5.47 -16.02 -1.13
CA CYS A 89 6.08 -14.85 -0.50
C CYS A 89 7.55 -14.75 -0.89
N ILE A 90 7.98 -13.62 -1.48
CA ILE A 90 9.33 -13.42 -2.02
C ILE A 90 9.92 -12.12 -1.48
N VAL A 91 11.15 -12.19 -0.94
CA VAL A 91 11.93 -10.98 -0.65
C VAL A 91 12.46 -10.44 -1.97
N LYS A 92 11.91 -9.33 -2.45
CA LYS A 92 12.27 -8.75 -3.74
C LYS A 92 12.02 -7.24 -3.75
N ASP A 93 12.95 -6.49 -4.33
CA ASP A 93 12.76 -5.07 -4.61
C ASP A 93 11.85 -4.89 -5.83
N MET A 94 10.84 -4.04 -5.71
CA MET A 94 9.90 -3.72 -6.79
C MET A 94 10.58 -3.04 -7.99
N ARG A 95 11.79 -2.47 -7.80
CA ARG A 95 12.61 -1.86 -8.85
C ARG A 95 13.47 -2.86 -9.63
N ALA A 96 13.49 -4.11 -9.20
CA ALA A 96 14.31 -5.17 -9.80
C ALA A 96 13.50 -6.48 -9.95
N MET A 97 12.32 -6.36 -10.51
CA MET A 97 11.46 -7.51 -10.80
C MET A 97 11.88 -8.19 -12.11
N ASP A 98 11.95 -9.51 -12.10
CA ASP A 98 12.38 -10.37 -13.20
C ASP A 98 11.35 -11.47 -13.50
N PHE A 99 10.07 -11.12 -13.42
CA PHE A 99 9.00 -12.03 -13.77
C PHE A 99 8.90 -12.19 -15.30
N ALA A 100 8.35 -13.32 -15.74
CA ALA A 100 8.04 -13.50 -17.16
C ALA A 100 6.96 -12.51 -17.62
N ASP A 101 7.03 -12.11 -18.88
CA ASP A 101 6.01 -11.28 -19.48
C ASP A 101 4.63 -11.98 -19.42
N GLU A 102 3.58 -11.19 -19.30
CA GLU A 102 2.18 -11.64 -19.28
C GLU A 102 1.90 -12.77 -18.25
N SER A 103 2.57 -12.76 -17.11
CA SER A 103 2.39 -13.78 -16.05
C SER A 103 1.28 -13.49 -15.06
N PHE A 104 0.79 -12.25 -15.00
CA PHE A 104 -0.24 -11.85 -14.04
C PHE A 104 -1.51 -11.31 -14.69
N ASP A 105 -2.66 -11.61 -14.11
CA ASP A 105 -3.97 -11.04 -14.46
C ASP A 105 -4.25 -9.75 -13.70
N LEU A 106 -3.63 -9.60 -12.52
CA LEU A 106 -3.80 -8.45 -11.63
C LEU A 106 -2.47 -8.09 -10.97
N ILE A 107 -2.12 -6.82 -11.01
CA ILE A 107 -1.09 -6.24 -10.16
C ILE A 107 -1.78 -5.35 -9.13
N TRP A 108 -1.51 -5.62 -7.85
CA TRP A 108 -2.06 -4.89 -6.71
C TRP A 108 -0.95 -4.23 -5.92
N CYS A 109 -1.09 -2.94 -5.58
CA CYS A 109 -0.11 -2.21 -4.79
C CYS A 109 -0.81 -1.16 -3.93
N GLU A 110 -0.78 -1.32 -2.61
CA GLU A 110 -1.35 -0.34 -1.70
C GLU A 110 -0.28 0.45 -0.97
N GLY A 111 -0.20 1.78 -1.25
CA GLY A 111 0.67 2.71 -0.53
C GLY A 111 2.16 2.44 -0.69
N ALA A 112 2.60 1.86 -1.83
CA ALA A 112 4.01 1.56 -2.05
C ALA A 112 4.54 2.00 -3.43
N ALA A 113 3.67 2.31 -4.41
CA ALA A 113 4.11 2.70 -5.74
C ALA A 113 4.96 3.99 -5.76
N TYR A 114 4.79 4.85 -4.77
CA TYR A 114 5.55 6.09 -4.62
C TYR A 114 7.06 5.88 -4.49
N PHE A 115 7.54 4.74 -4.00
CA PHE A 115 8.98 4.42 -3.93
C PHE A 115 9.65 4.35 -5.31
N MET A 116 8.88 4.12 -6.37
CA MET A 116 9.34 4.17 -7.77
C MET A 116 8.87 5.43 -8.49
N GLY A 117 7.85 6.10 -7.94
CA GLY A 117 6.99 7.05 -8.66
C GLY A 117 5.99 6.31 -9.56
N ILE A 118 4.74 6.74 -9.55
CA ILE A 118 3.62 6.06 -10.24
C ILE A 118 3.91 5.84 -11.73
N LYS A 119 4.52 6.82 -12.41
CA LYS A 119 4.85 6.73 -13.84
C LYS A 119 5.78 5.55 -14.11
N ASN A 120 6.87 5.43 -13.35
CA ASN A 120 7.83 4.35 -13.51
C ASN A 120 7.21 3.00 -13.15
N ALA A 121 6.49 2.93 -12.02
CA ALA A 121 5.79 1.73 -11.59
C ALA A 121 4.86 1.19 -12.69
N LEU A 122 3.99 2.03 -13.25
CA LEU A 122 3.07 1.62 -14.31
C LEU A 122 3.78 1.17 -15.59
N SER A 123 4.89 1.83 -15.96
CA SER A 123 5.66 1.47 -17.16
C SER A 123 6.40 0.15 -16.99
N GLU A 124 7.07 -0.04 -15.83
CA GLU A 124 7.90 -1.22 -15.56
C GLU A 124 7.07 -2.47 -15.24
N TRP A 125 5.87 -2.31 -14.65
CA TRP A 125 4.99 -3.44 -14.35
C TRP A 125 4.17 -3.91 -15.54
N LYS A 126 4.00 -3.07 -16.57
CA LYS A 126 3.16 -3.36 -17.73
C LYS A 126 3.54 -4.63 -18.49
N PRO A 127 4.82 -4.98 -18.73
CA PRO A 127 5.19 -6.24 -19.37
C PRO A 127 4.68 -7.47 -18.62
N PHE A 128 4.73 -7.48 -17.28
CA PHE A 128 4.32 -8.62 -16.47
C PHE A 128 2.80 -8.87 -16.48
N LEU A 129 2.02 -7.85 -16.85
CA LEU A 129 0.57 -7.93 -16.88
C LEU A 129 0.08 -8.49 -18.23
N ARG A 130 -0.82 -9.47 -18.20
CA ARG A 130 -1.50 -9.99 -19.39
C ARG A 130 -2.29 -8.88 -20.08
N THR A 131 -2.44 -8.97 -21.41
CA THR A 131 -3.34 -8.07 -22.14
C THR A 131 -4.75 -8.19 -21.58
N GLY A 132 -5.37 -7.04 -21.30
CA GLY A 132 -6.68 -6.99 -20.64
C GLY A 132 -6.64 -7.16 -19.11
N GLY A 133 -5.49 -7.41 -18.52
CA GLY A 133 -5.29 -7.49 -17.07
C GLY A 133 -5.42 -6.12 -16.39
N TYR A 134 -5.48 -6.13 -15.06
CA TYR A 134 -5.74 -4.94 -14.26
C TYR A 134 -4.56 -4.54 -13.39
N VAL A 135 -4.42 -3.24 -13.16
CA VAL A 135 -3.62 -2.68 -12.07
C VAL A 135 -4.53 -1.97 -11.09
N VAL A 136 -4.34 -2.22 -9.81
CA VAL A 136 -4.96 -1.48 -8.70
C VAL A 136 -3.86 -0.89 -7.84
N ILE A 137 -3.84 0.43 -7.72
CA ILE A 137 -2.94 1.12 -6.80
C ILE A 137 -3.73 1.96 -5.82
N SER A 138 -3.27 2.07 -4.58
CA SER A 138 -3.65 3.17 -3.69
C SER A 138 -2.46 4.09 -3.50
N GLU A 139 -2.70 5.40 -3.63
CA GLU A 139 -1.65 6.40 -3.61
C GLU A 139 -2.06 7.61 -2.77
N LEU A 140 -1.11 8.18 -2.05
CA LEU A 140 -1.30 9.38 -1.25
C LEU A 140 -1.39 10.61 -2.16
N VAL A 141 -2.49 11.36 -2.06
CA VAL A 141 -2.79 12.45 -2.98
C VAL A 141 -3.46 13.62 -2.28
N TRP A 142 -3.32 14.80 -2.85
CA TRP A 142 -4.10 15.97 -2.48
C TRP A 142 -5.53 15.88 -3.02
N PHE A 143 -6.50 16.17 -2.17
CA PHE A 143 -7.92 16.26 -2.56
C PHE A 143 -8.31 17.67 -2.98
N LYS A 144 -7.61 18.69 -2.46
CA LYS A 144 -7.86 20.10 -2.73
C LYS A 144 -6.63 20.76 -3.32
N LYS A 145 -6.82 21.74 -4.20
CA LYS A 145 -5.71 22.51 -4.80
C LYS A 145 -5.10 23.49 -3.80
N GLU A 146 -5.98 24.13 -3.01
CA GLU A 146 -5.55 25.02 -1.93
C GLU A 146 -5.41 24.22 -0.65
N VAL A 147 -4.18 24.13 -0.17
CA VAL A 147 -3.79 23.33 0.99
C VAL A 147 -3.11 24.23 2.01
N PRO A 148 -3.47 24.16 3.29
CA PRO A 148 -2.80 24.96 4.34
C PRO A 148 -1.30 24.75 4.35
N ARG A 149 -0.53 25.84 4.57
CA ARG A 149 0.92 25.82 4.49
C ARG A 149 1.56 24.76 5.39
N GLN A 150 1.04 24.56 6.60
CA GLN A 150 1.62 23.60 7.55
C GLN A 150 1.63 22.16 6.99
N ILE A 151 0.50 21.68 6.47
CA ILE A 151 0.43 20.32 5.94
C ILE A 151 1.13 20.21 4.58
N ARG A 152 1.18 21.29 3.79
CA ARG A 152 1.95 21.32 2.55
C ARG A 152 3.44 21.14 2.86
N SER A 153 4.00 21.95 3.79
CA SER A 153 5.41 21.85 4.15
C SER A 153 5.77 20.50 4.80
N TYR A 154 4.84 19.88 5.52
CA TYR A 154 5.04 18.53 6.04
C TYR A 154 5.28 17.54 4.91
N PHE A 155 4.42 17.50 3.89
CA PHE A 155 4.57 16.56 2.77
C PHE A 155 5.64 16.96 1.75
N GLU A 156 6.04 18.24 1.66
CA GLU A 156 7.21 18.64 0.88
C GLU A 156 8.51 17.97 1.38
N ASN A 157 8.57 17.61 2.67
CA ASN A 157 9.68 16.86 3.24
C ASN A 157 9.48 15.36 3.14
N GLU A 158 8.28 14.84 3.48
CA GLU A 158 8.01 13.40 3.58
C GLU A 158 7.72 12.76 2.23
N TYR A 159 7.02 13.45 1.34
CA TYR A 159 6.65 12.98 0.01
C TYR A 159 6.55 14.16 -0.99
N PRO A 160 7.69 14.72 -1.44
CA PRO A 160 7.72 15.92 -2.31
C PRO A 160 7.01 15.73 -3.65
N GLU A 161 6.90 14.50 -4.15
CA GLU A 161 6.22 14.18 -5.42
C GLU A 161 4.69 14.00 -5.28
N MET A 162 4.12 14.23 -4.10
CA MET A 162 2.69 14.08 -3.84
C MET A 162 1.86 15.00 -4.76
N GLN A 163 0.97 14.40 -5.54
CA GLN A 163 0.22 15.09 -6.58
C GLN A 163 -1.25 15.32 -6.16
N TYR A 164 -1.92 16.22 -6.88
CA TYR A 164 -3.37 16.34 -6.84
C TYR A 164 -3.98 15.09 -7.51
N TYR A 165 -5.04 14.54 -6.92
CA TYR A 165 -5.59 13.22 -7.31
C TYR A 165 -5.88 13.07 -8.82
N SER A 166 -6.33 14.14 -9.49
CA SER A 166 -6.64 14.07 -10.92
C SER A 166 -5.41 14.12 -11.82
N ASN A 167 -4.25 14.55 -11.31
CA ASN A 167 -3.00 14.56 -12.09
C ASN A 167 -2.48 13.15 -12.38
N ILE A 168 -2.96 12.16 -11.61
CA ILE A 168 -2.63 10.74 -11.83
C ILE A 168 -3.33 10.19 -13.09
N PHE A 169 -4.48 10.75 -13.51
CA PHE A 169 -5.23 10.22 -14.66
C PHE A 169 -4.43 10.30 -15.99
N PRO A 170 -3.85 11.45 -16.35
CA PRO A 170 -2.98 11.50 -17.54
C PRO A 170 -1.76 10.55 -17.45
N VAL A 171 -1.21 10.33 -16.25
CA VAL A 171 -0.10 9.39 -16.06
C VAL A 171 -0.54 7.96 -16.42
N ILE A 172 -1.73 7.55 -15.97
CA ILE A 172 -2.33 6.25 -16.26
C ILE A 172 -2.54 6.08 -17.78
N GLU A 173 -3.14 7.09 -18.43
CA GLU A 173 -3.44 7.07 -19.87
C GLU A 173 -2.16 7.04 -20.71
N ASN A 174 -1.18 7.87 -20.38
CA ASN A 174 0.12 7.92 -21.07
C ASN A 174 0.95 6.65 -20.91
N ALA A 175 0.75 5.89 -19.81
CA ALA A 175 1.34 4.57 -19.63
C ALA A 175 0.61 3.47 -20.44
N GLY A 176 -0.45 3.81 -21.18
CA GLY A 176 -1.24 2.90 -22.02
C GLY A 176 -2.16 2.00 -21.22
N TYR A 177 -2.78 2.55 -20.18
CA TYR A 177 -3.86 1.91 -19.44
C TYR A 177 -5.14 2.71 -19.58
N LYS A 178 -6.26 2.00 -19.63
CA LYS A 178 -7.59 2.60 -19.53
C LYS A 178 -8.00 2.72 -18.07
N LYS A 179 -8.30 3.95 -17.63
CA LYS A 179 -8.87 4.18 -16.30
C LYS A 179 -10.26 3.55 -16.21
N ILE A 180 -10.49 2.75 -15.16
CA ILE A 180 -11.79 2.12 -14.88
C ILE A 180 -12.54 2.92 -13.84
N VAL A 181 -11.93 3.16 -12.66
CA VAL A 181 -12.57 3.90 -11.57
C VAL A 181 -11.51 4.53 -10.65
N TYR A 182 -11.92 5.58 -9.99
CA TYR A 182 -11.22 6.22 -8.87
C TYR A 182 -12.19 6.36 -7.69
N PHE A 183 -11.69 6.17 -6.48
CA PHE A 183 -12.37 6.53 -5.25
C PHE A 183 -11.37 6.73 -4.12
N THR A 184 -11.77 7.45 -3.07
CA THR A 184 -10.92 7.73 -1.91
C THR A 184 -11.13 6.70 -0.81
N LEU A 185 -10.05 6.39 -0.09
CA LEU A 185 -10.09 5.61 1.14
C LEU A 185 -10.84 6.40 2.22
N PRO A 186 -11.80 5.79 2.94
CA PRO A 186 -12.48 6.47 4.04
C PRO A 186 -11.50 6.89 5.14
N ARG A 187 -11.73 8.07 5.71
CA ARG A 187 -10.92 8.57 6.84
C ARG A 187 -10.85 7.59 8.01
N GLN A 188 -11.95 6.88 8.30
CA GLN A 188 -12.03 5.89 9.39
C GLN A 188 -11.03 4.74 9.20
N SER A 189 -10.72 4.36 7.95
CA SER A 189 -9.78 3.29 7.64
C SER A 189 -8.34 3.60 8.09
N TRP A 190 -7.97 4.89 8.14
CA TRP A 190 -6.69 5.34 8.70
C TRP A 190 -6.63 5.07 10.21
N TRP A 191 -7.73 5.32 10.90
CA TRP A 191 -7.81 5.11 12.35
C TRP A 191 -7.82 3.66 12.72
N ASP A 192 -8.77 2.89 12.20
CA ASP A 192 -9.05 1.52 12.64
C ASP A 192 -7.91 0.55 12.32
N TYR A 193 -7.26 0.74 11.16
CA TYR A 193 -6.31 -0.25 10.65
C TYR A 193 -4.85 0.20 10.67
N TYR A 194 -4.57 1.47 11.01
CA TYR A 194 -3.21 2.00 11.02
C TYR A 194 -2.90 2.80 12.29
N TYR A 195 -3.57 3.91 12.56
CA TYR A 195 -3.21 4.78 13.68
C TYR A 195 -3.50 4.21 15.07
N LEU A 196 -4.67 3.61 15.30
CA LEU A 196 -4.96 2.98 16.59
C LEU A 196 -4.00 1.81 16.90
N PRO A 197 -3.68 0.92 15.95
CA PRO A 197 -2.61 -0.07 16.14
C PRO A 197 -1.24 0.53 16.47
N ILE A 198 -0.83 1.63 15.81
CA ILE A 198 0.42 2.34 16.10
C ILE A 198 0.42 2.87 17.54
N LEU A 199 -0.62 3.62 17.92
CA LEU A 199 -0.74 4.19 19.26
C LEU A 199 -0.66 3.11 20.34
N LYS A 200 -1.40 2.01 20.15
CA LYS A 200 -1.37 0.86 21.05
C LYS A 200 0.04 0.26 21.15
N LYS A 201 0.75 0.14 20.02
CA LYS A 201 2.11 -0.42 20.02
C LYS A 201 3.10 0.51 20.70
N ILE A 202 3.02 1.81 20.46
CA ILE A 202 3.85 2.82 21.17
C ILE A 202 3.58 2.76 22.68
N GLU A 203 2.32 2.72 23.11
CA GLU A 203 1.96 2.61 24.52
C GLU A 203 2.56 1.34 25.18
N GLU A 204 2.50 0.21 24.47
CA GLU A 204 3.02 -1.08 24.93
C GLU A 204 4.54 -1.04 25.15
N ILE A 205 5.31 -0.44 24.20
CA ILE A 205 6.76 -0.56 24.23
C ILE A 205 7.48 0.66 24.80
N SER A 206 6.83 1.83 24.90
CA SER A 206 7.49 3.06 25.37
C SER A 206 8.09 2.96 26.79
N PRO A 207 7.57 2.19 27.74
CA PRO A 207 8.23 2.02 29.05
C PRO A 207 9.64 1.43 28.94
N ASP A 208 9.87 0.50 28.00
CA ASP A 208 11.17 -0.17 27.78
C ASP A 208 12.24 0.79 27.24
N TYR A 209 11.82 1.93 26.71
CA TYR A 209 12.68 2.97 26.11
C TYR A 209 12.71 4.27 26.92
N SER A 210 12.37 4.20 28.21
CA SER A 210 12.37 5.38 29.08
C SER A 210 13.75 6.03 29.13
N GLY A 211 13.82 7.33 28.80
CA GLY A 211 15.07 8.10 28.74
C GLY A 211 15.88 7.94 27.45
N ASP A 212 15.50 7.07 26.52
CA ASP A 212 16.14 6.92 25.21
C ASP A 212 15.66 8.04 24.26
N LYS A 213 16.57 8.97 23.92
CA LYS A 213 16.28 10.08 23.01
C LYS A 213 15.96 9.64 21.59
N ASN A 214 16.65 8.61 21.08
CA ASN A 214 16.44 8.10 19.73
C ASN A 214 15.05 7.43 19.62
N ALA A 215 14.64 6.71 20.65
CA ALA A 215 13.31 6.12 20.69
C ALA A 215 12.23 7.20 20.76
N LYS A 216 12.45 8.25 21.56
CA LYS A 216 11.53 9.39 21.60
C LYS A 216 11.34 10.03 20.22
N GLU A 217 12.41 10.25 19.46
CA GLU A 217 12.34 10.78 18.10
C GLU A 217 11.50 9.89 17.18
N VAL A 218 11.66 8.57 17.25
CA VAL A 218 10.84 7.63 16.48
C VAL A 218 9.36 7.73 16.85
N PHE A 219 9.04 7.78 18.13
CA PHE A 219 7.66 7.95 18.59
C PHE A 219 7.06 9.29 18.15
N ASP A 220 7.83 10.37 18.26
CA ASP A 220 7.42 11.72 17.88
C ASP A 220 7.08 11.80 16.36
N ILE A 221 7.79 11.08 15.49
CA ILE A 221 7.47 10.97 14.05
C ILE A 221 6.06 10.42 13.84
N PHE A 222 5.73 9.29 14.46
CA PHE A 222 4.38 8.70 14.35
C PHE A 222 3.30 9.60 14.93
N LEU A 223 3.57 10.21 16.08
CA LEU A 223 2.61 11.12 16.73
C LEU A 223 2.37 12.38 15.92
N LEU A 224 3.41 12.91 15.25
CA LEU A 224 3.30 14.04 14.35
C LEU A 224 2.43 13.70 13.12
N GLU A 225 2.66 12.56 12.49
CA GLU A 225 1.82 12.08 11.36
C GLU A 225 0.35 11.99 11.76
N ILE A 226 0.08 11.40 12.92
CA ILE A 226 -1.28 11.26 13.46
C ILE A 226 -1.91 12.64 13.71
N ASP A 227 -1.17 13.58 14.28
CA ASP A 227 -1.66 14.96 14.53
C ASP A 227 -1.93 15.71 13.23
N MET A 228 -1.05 15.58 12.22
CA MET A 228 -1.28 16.14 10.89
C MET A 228 -2.55 15.55 10.25
N HIS A 229 -2.77 14.25 10.35
CA HIS A 229 -3.98 13.64 9.82
C HIS A 229 -5.26 14.07 10.57
N LYS A 230 -5.21 14.20 11.90
CA LYS A 230 -6.33 14.74 12.68
C LYS A 230 -6.78 16.11 12.18
N LYS A 231 -5.81 17.00 11.92
CA LYS A 231 -6.06 18.38 11.56
C LYS A 231 -6.42 18.57 10.09
N TYR A 232 -5.82 17.76 9.19
CA TYR A 232 -5.79 18.08 7.75
C TYR A 232 -6.32 16.96 6.84
N SER A 233 -6.92 15.90 7.37
CA SER A 233 -7.43 14.76 6.59
C SER A 233 -8.49 15.11 5.54
N GLU A 234 -9.04 16.32 5.54
CA GLU A 234 -9.94 16.80 4.49
C GLU A 234 -9.20 17.27 3.22
N PHE A 235 -7.86 17.51 3.32
CA PHE A 235 -7.04 18.02 2.21
C PHE A 235 -6.30 16.93 1.47
N TYR A 236 -6.10 15.76 2.09
CA TYR A 236 -5.31 14.66 1.54
C TYR A 236 -5.77 13.29 2.02
N GLY A 237 -5.30 12.27 1.36
CA GLY A 237 -5.51 10.88 1.75
C GLY A 237 -5.21 9.93 0.61
N TYR A 238 -5.52 8.66 0.79
CA TYR A 238 -5.31 7.67 -0.26
C TYR A 238 -6.44 7.66 -1.28
N GLY A 239 -6.05 7.73 -2.56
CA GLY A 239 -6.90 7.49 -3.70
C GLY A 239 -6.65 6.10 -4.28
N PHE A 240 -7.70 5.29 -4.44
CA PHE A 240 -7.65 4.04 -5.20
C PHE A 240 -7.83 4.33 -6.68
N TYR A 241 -6.89 3.86 -7.49
CA TYR A 241 -6.91 3.94 -8.95
C TYR A 241 -6.97 2.53 -9.52
N ILE A 242 -8.00 2.24 -10.27
CA ILE A 242 -8.21 0.97 -10.93
C ILE A 242 -8.13 1.20 -12.42
N MET A 243 -7.25 0.47 -13.08
CA MET A 243 -6.98 0.62 -14.49
C MET A 243 -6.78 -0.74 -15.16
N ARG A 244 -6.89 -0.79 -16.49
CA ARG A 244 -6.78 -2.00 -17.30
C ARG A 244 -5.76 -1.79 -18.41
N LYS A 245 -4.88 -2.76 -18.64
CA LYS A 245 -3.98 -2.82 -19.80
C LYS A 245 -4.83 -3.04 -21.06
N GLU A 246 -4.66 -2.17 -22.07
CA GLU A 246 -5.25 -2.31 -23.39
C GLU A 246 -4.35 -3.10 -24.32
#